data_e2608a7c2749aaca7b653e91d6285726
#
_entry.id   e2608a7c2749aaca7b653e91d6285726
#
_cell.length_a   1.000
_cell.length_b   1.000
_cell.length_c   1.000
_cell.angle_alpha   90.00
_cell.angle_beta   90.00
_cell.angle_gamma   90.00
#
_symmetry.space_group_name_H-M   'P 1'
#
loop_
_entity.id
_entity.type
_entity.pdbx_description
1 polymer ?
#
loop_
_entity_poly.entity_id
_entity_poly.type
_entity_poly.pdbx_seq_one_letter_code
_entity_poly.pdbx_strand_id
1 'polypeptide(L)'
;GEILNKASIKFELESKRGSLVSVLNIIRDYDLDMTKIQSMPIIETPWKYSFFVDVLFEDRDNFDKAIEIMEVMTEELKILGIYKNRL
;
A
#
# COMPACT_ATOMS: atom_id res chain seq x y z
N GLY A 1 -9.58 16.77 17.67
CA GLY A 1 -8.90 16.79 16.39
C GLY A 1 -9.49 15.80 15.41
N GLU A 2 -9.10 15.91 14.17
CA GLU A 2 -9.55 14.98 13.15
C GLU A 2 -8.77 13.67 13.23
N ILE A 3 -9.46 12.55 13.05
CA ILE A 3 -8.84 11.24 12.99
C ILE A 3 -8.57 10.93 11.53
N LEU A 4 -7.29 10.77 11.19
CA LEU A 4 -6.87 10.38 9.86
C LEU A 4 -6.90 8.87 9.78
N ASN A 5 -7.75 8.31 8.93
CA ASN A 5 -8.01 6.88 8.88
C ASN A 5 -7.99 6.29 7.47
N LYS A 6 -7.53 7.06 6.49
CA LYS A 6 -7.41 6.62 5.11
C LYS A 6 -6.06 7.05 4.56
N ALA A 7 -5.44 6.18 3.77
CA ALA A 7 -4.18 6.52 3.11
C ALA A 7 -4.18 6.02 1.68
N SER A 8 -3.51 6.79 0.82
CA SER A 8 -3.20 6.38 -0.55
C SER A 8 -1.71 6.14 -0.64
N ILE A 9 -1.31 4.97 -1.14
CA ILE A 9 0.06 4.51 -1.16
C ILE A 9 0.43 4.12 -2.59
N LYS A 10 1.65 4.45 -2.99
CA LYS A 10 2.21 3.99 -4.25
C LYS A 10 3.47 3.19 -3.99
N PHE A 11 3.66 2.08 -4.69
CA PHE A 11 4.90 1.30 -4.63
C PHE A 11 5.11 0.56 -5.94
N GLU A 12 6.33 0.05 -6.13
CA GLU A 12 6.69 -0.73 -7.31
C GLU A 12 7.08 -2.14 -6.89
N LEU A 13 6.72 -3.10 -7.73
CA LEU A 13 7.09 -4.50 -7.55
C LEU A 13 7.54 -5.09 -8.88
N GLU A 14 8.51 -5.99 -8.83
CA GLU A 14 8.85 -6.82 -9.96
C GLU A 14 7.75 -7.85 -10.20
N SER A 15 7.58 -8.24 -11.47
CA SER A 15 6.60 -9.27 -11.85
C SER A 15 7.12 -10.65 -11.44
N LYS A 16 7.14 -10.91 -10.14
CA LYS A 16 7.53 -12.20 -9.57
C LYS A 16 6.34 -12.85 -8.92
N ARG A 17 6.28 -14.17 -9.01
CA ARG A 17 5.25 -14.94 -8.33
C ARG A 17 5.32 -14.66 -6.82
N GLY A 18 4.21 -14.31 -6.24
CA GLY A 18 4.07 -14.13 -4.80
C GLY A 18 4.39 -12.74 -4.26
N SER A 19 5.05 -11.87 -5.03
CA SER A 19 5.42 -10.54 -4.54
C SER A 19 4.20 -9.71 -4.11
N LEU A 20 3.19 -9.62 -4.97
CA LEU A 20 1.98 -8.87 -4.62
C LEU A 20 1.20 -9.55 -3.50
N VAL A 21 1.11 -10.89 -3.54
CA VAL A 21 0.41 -11.64 -2.49
C VAL A 21 1.05 -11.37 -1.13
N SER A 22 2.37 -11.32 -1.06
CA SER A 22 3.07 -11.02 0.19
C SER A 22 2.69 -9.64 0.73
N VAL A 23 2.63 -8.63 -0.14
CA VAL A 23 2.23 -7.27 0.26
C VAL A 23 0.77 -7.27 0.73
N LEU A 24 -0.11 -7.92 -0.01
CA LEU A 24 -1.53 -8.00 0.37
C LEU A 24 -1.72 -8.71 1.72
N ASN A 25 -0.89 -9.71 2.02
CA ASN A 25 -0.92 -10.39 3.31
C ASN A 25 -0.54 -9.43 4.45
N ILE A 26 0.43 -8.56 4.25
CA ILE A 26 0.80 -7.57 5.27
C ILE A 26 -0.35 -6.59 5.50
N ILE A 27 -0.98 -6.12 4.44
CA ILE A 27 -2.14 -5.22 4.54
C ILE A 27 -3.23 -5.88 5.40
N ARG A 28 -3.54 -7.15 5.13
CA ARG A 28 -4.52 -7.90 5.90
C ARG A 28 -4.10 -8.13 7.34
N ASP A 29 -2.85 -8.57 7.56
CA ASP A 29 -2.37 -8.98 8.87
C ASP A 29 -2.29 -7.82 9.86
N TYR A 30 -2.14 -6.61 9.36
CA TYR A 30 -2.14 -5.39 10.18
C TYR A 30 -3.49 -4.67 10.20
N ASP A 31 -4.55 -5.39 9.82
CA ASP A 31 -5.93 -4.88 9.88
C ASP A 31 -6.16 -3.62 9.05
N LEU A 32 -5.49 -3.53 7.91
CA LEU A 32 -5.77 -2.48 6.94
C LEU A 32 -6.81 -3.00 5.97
N ASP A 33 -7.80 -2.18 5.69
CA ASP A 33 -8.86 -2.52 4.74
C ASP A 33 -8.56 -1.87 3.39
N MET A 34 -8.20 -2.69 2.41
CA MET A 34 -7.91 -2.20 1.07
C MET A 34 -9.20 -1.92 0.31
N THR A 35 -9.41 -0.66 -0.02
CA THR A 35 -10.62 -0.22 -0.73
C THR A 35 -10.41 -0.02 -2.22
N LYS A 36 -9.16 0.09 -2.64
CA LYS A 36 -8.82 0.28 -4.06
C LYS A 36 -7.43 -0.26 -4.33
N ILE A 37 -7.27 -0.90 -5.48
CA ILE A 37 -5.98 -1.26 -6.02
C ILE A 37 -5.98 -1.04 -7.52
N GLN A 38 -4.91 -0.45 -8.02
CA GLN A 38 -4.71 -0.23 -9.44
C GLN A 38 -3.26 -0.50 -9.77
N SER A 39 -3.01 -1.23 -10.86
CA SER A 39 -1.65 -1.53 -11.31
C SER A 39 -1.41 -0.94 -12.69
N MET A 40 -0.17 -0.51 -12.92
CA MET A 40 0.26 0.01 -14.21
C MET A 40 1.65 -0.51 -14.54
N PRO A 41 1.88 -1.03 -15.76
CA PRO A 41 3.23 -1.44 -16.14
C PRO A 41 4.14 -0.21 -16.24
N ILE A 42 5.41 -0.40 -15.93
CA ILE A 42 6.41 0.64 -16.10
C ILE A 42 7.03 0.44 -17.48
N ILE A 43 6.86 1.43 -18.35
CA ILE A 43 7.24 1.33 -19.76
C ILE A 43 8.72 0.99 -19.94
N GLU A 44 9.58 1.62 -19.15
CA GLU A 44 11.04 1.47 -19.28
C GLU A 44 11.56 0.18 -18.67
N THR A 45 10.75 -0.49 -17.85
CA THR A 45 11.12 -1.69 -17.12
C THR A 45 9.96 -2.69 -17.19
N PRO A 46 9.82 -3.44 -18.30
CA PRO A 46 8.60 -4.24 -18.55
C PRO A 46 8.27 -5.29 -17.50
N TRP A 47 9.24 -5.67 -16.67
CA TRP A 47 9.02 -6.65 -15.59
C TRP A 47 8.64 -6.00 -14.27
N LYS A 48 8.46 -4.68 -14.24
CA LYS A 48 8.02 -3.95 -13.04
C LYS A 48 6.66 -3.35 -13.23
N TYR A 49 5.92 -3.25 -12.12
CA TYR A 49 4.61 -2.62 -12.07
C TYR A 49 4.56 -1.61 -10.94
N SER A 50 3.90 -0.48 -11.20
CA SER A 50 3.51 0.47 -10.16
C SER A 50 2.14 0.08 -9.64
N PHE A 51 1.98 0.10 -8.33
CA PHE A 51 0.69 -0.15 -7.68
C PHE A 51 0.26 1.09 -6.91
N PHE A 52 -1.02 1.41 -7.04
CA PHE A 52 -1.68 2.47 -6.28
C PHE A 52 -2.74 1.80 -5.42
N VAL A 53 -2.64 1.96 -4.11
CA VAL A 53 -3.51 1.27 -3.16
C VAL A 53 -4.09 2.27 -2.18
N ASP A 54 -5.40 2.21 -1.99
CA ASP A 54 -6.07 2.96 -0.92
C ASP A 54 -6.43 2.00 0.19
N VAL A 55 -6.14 2.39 1.43
CA VAL A 55 -6.45 1.59 2.61
C VAL A 55 -7.15 2.43 3.66
N LEU A 56 -8.03 1.78 4.42
CA LEU A 56 -8.61 2.32 5.64
C LEU A 56 -7.96 1.63 6.83
N PHE A 57 -7.82 2.36 7.93
CA PHE A 57 -7.25 1.81 9.15
C PHE A 57 -7.91 2.45 10.37
N GLU A 58 -8.04 1.69 11.44
CA GLU A 58 -8.55 2.19 12.72
C GLU A 58 -7.42 2.59 13.66
N ASP A 59 -6.30 1.89 13.58
CA ASP A 59 -5.14 2.09 14.45
C ASP A 59 -3.96 2.61 13.63
N ARG A 60 -3.53 3.84 13.91
CA ARG A 60 -2.41 4.44 13.20
C ARG A 60 -1.12 3.67 13.40
N ASP A 61 -0.91 3.08 14.59
CA ASP A 61 0.29 2.30 14.86
C ASP A 61 0.36 1.07 13.97
N ASN A 62 -0.76 0.41 13.72
CA ASN A 62 -0.82 -0.72 12.79
C ASN A 62 -0.47 -0.28 11.37
N PHE A 63 -0.99 0.86 10.95
CA PHE A 63 -0.66 1.42 9.65
C PHE A 63 0.84 1.69 9.54
N ASP A 64 1.43 2.35 10.52
CA ASP A 64 2.85 2.70 10.50
C ASP A 64 3.73 1.44 10.45
N LYS A 65 3.37 0.40 11.20
CA LYS A 65 4.11 -0.88 11.20
C LYS A 65 4.01 -1.58 9.85
N ALA A 66 2.80 -1.58 9.26
CA ALA A 66 2.61 -2.18 7.94
C ALA A 66 3.47 -1.47 6.89
N ILE A 67 3.51 -0.14 6.92
CA ILE A 67 4.33 0.65 5.99
C ILE A 67 5.81 0.30 6.13
N GLU A 68 6.32 0.17 7.35
CA GLU A 68 7.72 -0.21 7.58
C GLU A 68 8.07 -1.53 6.92
N ILE A 69 7.18 -2.52 7.04
CA ILE A 69 7.39 -3.83 6.43
C ILE A 69 7.27 -3.73 4.90
N MET A 70 6.27 -3.01 4.41
CA MET A 70 6.07 -2.83 2.98
C MET A 70 7.24 -2.12 2.30
N GLU A 71 7.88 -1.17 2.98
CA GLU A 71 9.06 -0.49 2.46
C GLU A 71 10.21 -1.46 2.17
N VAL A 72 10.37 -2.50 2.99
CA VAL A 72 11.40 -3.51 2.79
C VAL A 72 11.05 -4.45 1.64
N MET A 73 9.75 -4.71 1.44
CA MET A 73 9.26 -5.68 0.46
C MET A 73 9.04 -5.10 -0.93
N THR A 74 9.03 -3.78 -1.05
CA THR A 74 8.71 -3.10 -2.30
C THR A 74 9.81 -2.11 -2.67
N GLU A 75 9.68 -1.49 -3.85
CA GLU A 75 10.58 -0.43 -4.29
C GLU A 75 9.78 0.87 -4.40
N GLU A 76 10.45 2.00 -4.15
CA GLU A 76 9.89 3.34 -4.35
C GLU A 76 8.54 3.54 -3.64
N LEU A 77 8.40 3.02 -2.43
CA LEU A 77 7.17 3.21 -1.68
C LEU A 77 7.02 4.66 -1.26
N LYS A 78 5.86 5.22 -1.53
CA LYS A 78 5.51 6.59 -1.15
C LYS A 78 4.10 6.62 -0.60
N ILE A 79 3.91 7.34 0.50
CA ILE A 79 2.58 7.67 0.99
C ILE A 79 2.16 8.94 0.27
N LEU A 80 1.16 8.83 -0.60
CA LEU A 80 0.68 9.96 -1.39
C LEU A 80 -0.17 10.91 -0.57
N GLY A 81 -0.84 10.40 0.45
CA GLY A 81 -1.65 11.20 1.34
C GLY A 81 -2.24 10.37 2.45
N ILE A 82 -2.56 11.04 3.54
CA ILE A 82 -3.29 10.46 4.68
C ILE A 82 -4.48 11.36 4.93
N TYR A 83 -5.67 10.78 4.97
CA TYR A 83 -6.92 11.52 4.94
C TYR A 83 -7.88 11.07 6.02
N LYS A 84 -8.92 11.87 6.20
CA LYS A 84 -10.09 11.46 6.93
C LYS A 84 -11.08 10.86 5.93
N ASN A 85 -11.49 9.63 6.17
CA ASN A 85 -12.51 9.00 5.33
C ASN A 85 -13.88 9.54 5.74
N ARG A 86 -14.58 10.11 4.79
CA ARG A 86 -15.93 10.65 5.01
C ARG A 86 -16.95 9.72 4.39
N LEU A 87 -17.75 9.12 5.23
CA LEU A 87 -18.83 8.26 4.80
C LEU A 87 -20.16 8.94 5.11
#